data_e13807adda482a54c52102a48246770f
#
_entry.id   e13807adda482a54c52102a48246770f
#
_cell.length_a   1.000
_cell.length_b   1.000
_cell.length_c   1.000
_cell.angle_alpha   90.00
_cell.angle_beta   90.00
_cell.angle_gamma   90.00
#
_symmetry.space_group_name_H-M   'P 1'
#
loop_
_entity.id
_entity.type
_entity.pdbx_description
1 polymer ?
#
loop_
_entity_poly.entity_id
_entity_poly.type
_entity_poly.pdbx_seq_one_letter_code
_entity_poly.pdbx_strand_id
1 'polypeptide(L)'
;MAESKFLLVGLGNPGPEYQLTRHNIGFLFLDFLADFAGGVVESRKMDGLYCQRSFCGNQVLFLKPQTYMNRSGQSVRAFIDYFKIPLQHLLVLHDDIDLAGGRIKVVSKGGAGGHNGIRSIAQHLVTFDFARLKIGVGRPVLNEQGQGQPVDKFVLSRMG
;
A
#
# COMPACT_ATOMS: atom_id res chain seq x y z
N MET A 1 -5.66 8.93 -29.04
CA MET A 1 -5.47 9.42 -27.67
C MET A 1 -4.58 8.44 -26.91
N ALA A 2 -3.68 8.97 -26.11
CA ALA A 2 -2.87 8.13 -25.25
C ALA A 2 -3.76 7.48 -24.19
N GLU A 3 -3.51 6.22 -23.86
CA GLU A 3 -4.19 5.54 -22.77
C GLU A 3 -3.83 6.20 -21.42
N SER A 4 -4.80 6.33 -20.54
CA SER A 4 -4.57 6.82 -19.19
C SER A 4 -3.75 5.80 -18.39
N LYS A 5 -2.80 6.30 -17.60
CA LYS A 5 -1.98 5.46 -16.73
C LYS A 5 -2.44 5.64 -15.29
N PHE A 6 -2.61 4.52 -14.61
CA PHE A 6 -2.94 4.46 -13.18
C PHE A 6 -1.79 3.80 -12.43
N LEU A 7 -1.59 4.21 -11.20
CA LEU A 7 -0.61 3.61 -10.31
C LEU A 7 -1.31 3.06 -9.08
N LEU A 8 -1.26 1.74 -8.91
CA LEU A 8 -1.71 1.04 -7.72
C LEU A 8 -0.48 0.68 -6.90
N VAL A 9 -0.43 1.12 -5.66
CA VAL A 9 0.68 0.89 -4.76
C VAL A 9 0.22 0.03 -3.59
N GLY A 10 0.88 -1.09 -3.37
CA GLY A 10 0.69 -1.87 -2.14
C GLY A 10 1.82 -1.59 -1.17
N LEU A 11 1.49 -1.30 0.07
CA LEU A 11 2.48 -0.98 1.10
C LEU A 11 2.84 -2.20 1.93
N GLY A 12 4.12 -2.28 2.29
CA GLY A 12 4.66 -3.34 3.12
C GLY A 12 6.15 -3.12 3.36
N ASN A 13 6.76 -4.04 4.09
CA ASN A 13 8.20 -4.09 4.31
C ASN A 13 8.81 -5.24 3.49
N PRO A 14 9.97 -5.01 2.84
CA PRO A 14 10.64 -6.08 2.11
C PRO A 14 11.27 -7.09 3.07
N GLY A 15 11.37 -8.33 2.63
CA GLY A 15 12.03 -9.40 3.37
C GLY A 15 11.07 -10.50 3.78
N PRO A 16 11.56 -11.76 3.86
CA PRO A 16 10.71 -12.91 4.17
C PRO A 16 10.12 -12.86 5.58
N GLU A 17 10.77 -12.20 6.53
CA GLU A 17 10.28 -12.06 7.91
C GLU A 17 8.99 -11.22 8.00
N TYR A 18 8.70 -10.41 6.99
CA TYR A 18 7.51 -9.56 6.98
C TYR A 18 6.35 -10.07 6.13
N GLN A 19 6.58 -11.13 5.31
CA GLN A 19 5.61 -11.55 4.27
C GLN A 19 4.20 -11.80 4.77
N LEU A 20 4.05 -12.38 5.96
CA LEU A 20 2.74 -12.73 6.51
C LEU A 20 2.34 -11.83 7.67
N THR A 21 2.97 -10.68 7.81
CA THR A 21 2.60 -9.72 8.84
C THR A 21 1.40 -8.88 8.38
N ARG A 22 0.66 -8.33 9.34
CA ARG A 22 -0.50 -7.47 9.06
C ARG A 22 -0.10 -6.25 8.24
N HIS A 23 1.07 -5.68 8.53
CA HIS A 23 1.57 -4.48 7.84
C HIS A 23 1.87 -4.74 6.35
N ASN A 24 2.03 -5.99 5.95
CA ASN A 24 2.29 -6.38 4.56
C ASN A 24 1.03 -6.78 3.78
N ILE A 25 -0.16 -6.60 4.36
CA ILE A 25 -1.38 -6.97 3.64
C ILE A 25 -1.56 -6.16 2.35
N GLY A 26 -1.03 -4.93 2.31
CA GLY A 26 -1.01 -4.13 1.09
C GLY A 26 -0.23 -4.80 -0.04
N PHE A 27 0.92 -5.39 0.26
CA PHE A 27 1.70 -6.17 -0.71
C PHE A 27 0.91 -7.38 -1.22
N LEU A 28 0.31 -8.13 -0.30
CA LEU A 28 -0.44 -9.34 -0.66
C LEU A 28 -1.64 -9.01 -1.53
N PHE A 29 -2.38 -7.97 -1.17
CA PHE A 29 -3.56 -7.55 -1.94
C PHE A 29 -3.16 -7.03 -3.32
N LEU A 30 -2.06 -6.29 -3.40
CA LEU A 30 -1.55 -5.79 -4.68
C LEU A 30 -1.14 -6.94 -5.59
N ASP A 31 -0.43 -7.94 -5.06
CA ASP A 31 -0.06 -9.13 -5.84
C ASP A 31 -1.29 -9.85 -6.37
N PHE A 32 -2.33 -9.95 -5.55
CA PHE A 32 -3.60 -10.56 -5.96
C PHE A 32 -4.24 -9.79 -7.13
N LEU A 33 -4.28 -8.47 -7.04
CA LEU A 33 -4.84 -7.64 -8.12
C LEU A 33 -4.02 -7.72 -9.40
N ALA A 34 -2.70 -7.73 -9.27
CA ALA A 34 -1.82 -7.87 -10.42
C ALA A 34 -2.00 -9.22 -11.10
N ASP A 35 -2.10 -10.29 -10.33
CA ASP A 35 -2.35 -11.63 -10.84
C ASP A 35 -3.70 -11.70 -11.58
N PHE A 36 -4.73 -11.08 -11.03
CA PHE A 36 -6.04 -10.97 -11.66
C PHE A 36 -5.95 -10.27 -13.03
N ALA A 37 -5.07 -9.28 -13.15
CA ALA A 37 -4.82 -8.56 -14.41
C ALA A 37 -3.83 -9.30 -15.34
N GLY A 38 -3.35 -10.47 -14.94
CA GLY A 38 -2.44 -11.29 -15.73
C GLY A 38 -0.96 -10.92 -15.59
N GLY A 39 -0.58 -10.19 -14.54
CA GLY A 39 0.78 -9.73 -14.30
C GLY A 39 1.42 -10.33 -13.07
N VAL A 40 2.74 -10.22 -13.01
CA VAL A 40 3.55 -10.59 -11.83
C VAL A 40 4.43 -9.41 -11.47
N VAL A 41 4.37 -8.97 -10.21
CA VAL A 41 5.09 -7.80 -9.71
C VAL A 41 6.52 -8.22 -9.37
N GLU A 42 7.39 -8.23 -10.37
CA GLU A 42 8.76 -8.77 -10.21
C GLU A 42 9.86 -7.94 -10.88
N SER A 43 9.51 -6.95 -11.72
CA SER A 43 10.52 -6.08 -12.33
C SER A 43 10.99 -5.03 -11.34
N ARG A 44 12.31 -4.76 -11.32
CA ARG A 44 12.90 -3.80 -10.39
C ARG A 44 13.15 -2.45 -11.05
N LYS A 45 12.73 -1.37 -10.40
CA LYS A 45 12.98 0.00 -10.84
C LYS A 45 12.72 0.95 -9.68
N MET A 46 13.57 1.96 -9.52
CA MET A 46 13.34 3.07 -8.57
C MET A 46 12.92 2.59 -7.17
N ASP A 47 13.69 1.65 -6.61
CA ASP A 47 13.46 1.07 -5.28
C ASP A 47 12.11 0.38 -5.12
N GLY A 48 11.58 -0.14 -6.20
CA GLY A 48 10.31 -0.86 -6.20
C GLY A 48 10.31 -2.12 -7.05
N LEU A 49 9.37 -3.00 -6.75
CA LEU A 49 8.98 -4.10 -7.63
C LEU A 49 7.69 -3.71 -8.30
N TYR A 50 7.61 -3.91 -9.62
CA TYR A 50 6.43 -3.47 -10.36
C TYR A 50 6.14 -4.36 -11.56
N CYS A 51 4.94 -4.20 -12.10
CA CYS A 51 4.59 -4.65 -13.43
C CYS A 51 3.60 -3.65 -14.04
N GLN A 52 3.48 -3.69 -15.35
CA GLN A 52 2.52 -2.87 -16.08
C GLN A 52 1.63 -3.78 -16.91
N ARG A 53 0.31 -3.57 -16.80
CA ARG A 53 -0.68 -4.35 -17.53
C ARG A 53 -1.78 -3.45 -18.06
N SER A 54 -2.33 -3.83 -19.22
CA SER A 54 -3.56 -3.25 -19.74
C SER A 54 -4.74 -3.87 -18.98
N PHE A 55 -5.61 -3.04 -18.43
CA PHE A 55 -6.77 -3.50 -17.68
C PHE A 55 -7.92 -2.52 -17.88
N CYS A 56 -9.07 -3.02 -18.33
CA CYS A 56 -10.26 -2.20 -18.59
C CYS A 56 -9.98 -0.98 -19.49
N GLY A 57 -9.12 -1.14 -20.50
CA GLY A 57 -8.79 -0.08 -21.46
C GLY A 57 -7.77 0.93 -20.98
N ASN A 58 -7.20 0.75 -19.80
CA ASN A 58 -6.19 1.63 -19.23
C ASN A 58 -4.89 0.89 -18.97
N GLN A 59 -3.79 1.62 -18.89
CA GLN A 59 -2.52 1.06 -18.43
C GLN A 59 -2.45 1.19 -16.93
N VAL A 60 -2.20 0.08 -16.24
CA VAL A 60 -2.09 0.05 -14.78
C VAL A 60 -0.70 -0.44 -14.39
N LEU A 61 -0.02 0.39 -13.60
CA LEU A 61 1.23 -0.01 -12.94
C LEU A 61 0.90 -0.50 -11.54
N PHE A 62 1.41 -1.69 -11.22
CA PHE A 62 1.29 -2.31 -9.90
C PHE A 62 2.65 -2.22 -9.23
N LEU A 63 2.74 -1.52 -8.11
CA LEU A 63 4.01 -1.21 -7.44
C LEU A 63 3.99 -1.69 -5.99
N LYS A 64 5.06 -2.40 -5.61
CA LYS A 64 5.41 -2.68 -4.22
C LYS A 64 6.72 -1.95 -3.93
N PRO A 65 6.70 -0.81 -3.20
CA PRO A 65 7.95 -0.17 -2.79
C PRO A 65 8.81 -1.15 -1.99
N GLN A 66 10.08 -1.23 -2.32
CA GLN A 66 11.02 -2.12 -1.64
C GLN A 66 11.89 -1.37 -0.63
N THR A 67 11.52 -0.15 -0.33
CA THR A 67 11.99 0.58 0.83
C THR A 67 11.30 0.04 2.07
N TYR A 68 11.83 0.30 3.24
CA TYR A 68 11.04 0.03 4.44
C TYR A 68 9.84 0.98 4.49
N MET A 69 8.82 0.60 5.26
CA MET A 69 7.51 1.27 5.27
C MET A 69 7.61 2.79 5.40
N ASN A 70 8.47 3.27 6.28
CA ASN A 70 8.65 4.71 6.54
C ASN A 70 9.31 5.49 5.40
N ARG A 71 9.74 4.80 4.34
CA ARG A 71 10.33 5.41 3.14
C ARG A 71 9.55 5.11 1.87
N SER A 72 8.32 4.59 1.99
CA SER A 72 7.49 4.22 0.85
C SER A 72 7.30 5.35 -0.15
N GLY A 73 7.22 6.60 0.31
CA GLY A 73 7.02 7.76 -0.55
C GLY A 73 8.14 8.01 -1.54
N GLN A 74 9.36 7.59 -1.22
CA GLN A 74 10.51 7.74 -2.10
C GLN A 74 10.30 7.01 -3.44
N SER A 75 9.88 5.75 -3.39
CA SER A 75 9.60 4.97 -4.59
C SER A 75 8.35 5.45 -5.31
N VAL A 76 7.28 5.75 -4.57
CA VAL A 76 6.01 6.22 -5.13
C VAL A 76 6.23 7.54 -5.90
N ARG A 77 6.94 8.50 -5.32
CA ARG A 77 7.24 9.77 -5.98
C ARG A 77 8.01 9.55 -7.28
N ALA A 78 9.02 8.67 -7.25
CA ALA A 78 9.83 8.37 -8.43
C ALA A 78 8.98 7.77 -9.56
N PHE A 79 8.06 6.86 -9.24
CA PHE A 79 7.16 6.27 -10.25
C PHE A 79 6.19 7.30 -10.81
N ILE A 80 5.62 8.16 -9.98
CA ILE A 80 4.71 9.23 -10.42
C ILE A 80 5.41 10.15 -11.41
N ASP A 81 6.63 10.59 -11.09
CA ASP A 81 7.39 11.50 -11.93
C ASP A 81 7.83 10.84 -13.24
N TYR A 82 8.35 9.62 -13.16
CA TYR A 82 8.86 8.92 -14.34
C TYR A 82 7.76 8.58 -15.35
N PHE A 83 6.64 8.02 -14.85
CA PHE A 83 5.53 7.60 -15.71
C PHE A 83 4.49 8.70 -15.91
N LYS A 84 4.69 9.87 -15.32
CA LYS A 84 3.79 11.04 -15.44
C LYS A 84 2.37 10.68 -15.04
N ILE A 85 2.22 10.10 -13.85
CA ILE A 85 0.93 9.69 -13.33
C ILE A 85 0.24 10.90 -12.68
N PRO A 86 -1.00 11.24 -13.10
CA PRO A 86 -1.77 12.26 -12.39
C PRO A 86 -2.08 11.80 -10.96
N LEU A 87 -2.10 12.72 -10.01
CA LEU A 87 -2.38 12.39 -8.61
C LEU A 87 -3.73 11.68 -8.44
N GLN A 88 -4.72 12.04 -9.26
CA GLN A 88 -6.04 11.42 -9.26
C GLN A 88 -6.03 9.96 -9.73
N HIS A 89 -4.94 9.51 -10.34
CA HIS A 89 -4.77 8.14 -10.81
C HIS A 89 -3.92 7.28 -9.87
N LEU A 90 -3.66 7.77 -8.67
CA LEU A 90 -2.94 7.04 -7.63
C LEU A 90 -3.93 6.38 -6.66
N LEU A 91 -3.75 5.10 -6.41
CA LEU A 91 -4.46 4.37 -5.35
C LEU A 91 -3.45 3.60 -4.51
N VAL A 92 -3.49 3.82 -3.20
CA VAL A 92 -2.56 3.19 -2.25
C VAL A 92 -3.33 2.19 -1.39
N LEU A 93 -2.86 0.94 -1.39
CA LEU A 93 -3.42 -0.15 -0.61
C LEU A 93 -2.60 -0.31 0.67
N HIS A 94 -3.25 -0.29 1.82
CA HIS A 94 -2.53 -0.40 3.10
C HIS A 94 -3.41 -1.01 4.19
N ASP A 95 -2.75 -1.51 5.24
CA ASP A 95 -3.41 -2.00 6.44
C ASP A 95 -4.03 -0.86 7.25
N ASP A 96 -5.16 -1.16 7.91
CA ASP A 96 -5.85 -0.20 8.78
C ASP A 96 -6.31 -0.93 10.05
N ILE A 97 -5.83 -0.47 11.20
CA ILE A 97 -6.17 -1.04 12.50
C ILE A 97 -7.56 -0.63 12.98
N ASP A 98 -8.15 0.42 12.40
CA ASP A 98 -9.48 0.91 12.77
C ASP A 98 -10.60 0.23 12.00
N LEU A 99 -10.27 -0.64 11.04
CA LEU A 99 -11.24 -1.50 10.35
C LEU A 99 -11.10 -2.93 10.85
N ALA A 100 -12.25 -3.60 11.04
CA ALA A 100 -12.26 -5.00 11.41
C ALA A 100 -11.56 -5.85 10.36
N GLY A 101 -10.90 -6.93 10.78
CA GLY A 101 -10.22 -7.84 9.87
C GLY A 101 -11.13 -8.33 8.76
N GLY A 102 -10.63 -8.32 7.52
CA GLY A 102 -11.35 -8.72 6.33
C GLY A 102 -12.23 -7.64 5.72
N ARG A 103 -12.33 -6.47 6.31
CA ARG A 103 -13.07 -5.36 5.72
C ARG A 103 -12.17 -4.48 4.87
N ILE A 104 -12.73 -3.89 3.82
CA ILE A 104 -12.03 -2.92 2.98
C ILE A 104 -12.86 -1.64 2.86
N LYS A 105 -12.17 -0.51 2.72
CA LYS A 105 -12.82 0.79 2.55
C LYS A 105 -11.98 1.66 1.62
N VAL A 106 -12.63 2.26 0.62
CA VAL A 106 -11.98 3.21 -0.29
C VAL A 106 -12.30 4.62 0.18
N VAL A 107 -11.26 5.45 0.31
CA VAL A 107 -11.41 6.87 0.62
C VAL A 107 -10.60 7.69 -0.38
N SER A 108 -11.08 8.88 -0.72
CA SER A 108 -10.43 9.73 -1.72
C SER A 108 -9.30 10.58 -1.15
N LYS A 109 -9.30 10.81 0.15
CA LYS A 109 -8.29 11.63 0.84
C LYS A 109 -8.39 11.41 2.35
N GLY A 110 -7.43 11.91 3.09
CA GLY A 110 -7.45 11.88 4.56
C GLY A 110 -6.05 11.82 5.15
N GLY A 111 -5.94 12.02 6.46
CA GLY A 111 -4.68 11.96 7.19
C GLY A 111 -4.08 10.54 7.21
N ALA A 112 -2.89 10.42 7.79
CA ALA A 112 -2.17 9.15 7.84
C ALA A 112 -2.76 8.15 8.84
N GLY A 113 -3.52 8.61 9.83
CA GLY A 113 -4.05 7.73 10.87
C GLY A 113 -2.98 6.96 11.63
N GLY A 114 -1.78 7.50 11.72
CA GLY A 114 -0.63 6.83 12.34
C GLY A 114 0.12 5.88 11.40
N HIS A 115 -0.32 5.70 10.16
CA HIS A 115 0.34 4.79 9.21
C HIS A 115 1.59 5.44 8.62
N ASN A 116 2.77 4.86 8.89
CA ASN A 116 4.05 5.43 8.49
C ASN A 116 4.23 5.48 6.97
N GLY A 117 3.73 4.50 6.24
CA GLY A 117 3.81 4.48 4.78
C GLY A 117 2.98 5.60 4.15
N ILE A 118 1.76 5.81 4.63
CA ILE A 118 0.91 6.90 4.15
C ILE A 118 1.55 8.25 4.47
N ARG A 119 2.12 8.40 5.66
CA ARG A 119 2.81 9.63 6.05
C ARG A 119 3.99 9.91 5.11
N SER A 120 4.79 8.88 4.80
CA SER A 120 5.92 9.00 3.89
C SER A 120 5.49 9.45 2.50
N ILE A 121 4.44 8.83 1.95
CA ILE A 121 3.91 9.21 0.64
C ILE A 121 3.44 10.67 0.67
N ALA A 122 2.68 11.06 1.69
CA ALA A 122 2.18 12.43 1.80
C ALA A 122 3.31 13.45 1.90
N GLN A 123 4.38 13.13 2.60
CA GLN A 123 5.56 13.99 2.70
C GLN A 123 6.23 14.19 1.34
N HIS A 124 6.37 13.13 0.55
CA HIS A 124 7.00 13.20 -0.77
C HIS A 124 6.11 13.86 -1.82
N LEU A 125 4.80 13.69 -1.72
CA LEU A 125 3.85 14.31 -2.64
C LEU A 125 3.40 15.70 -2.20
N VAL A 126 3.74 16.08 -0.96
CA VAL A 126 3.34 17.35 -0.32
C VAL A 126 1.81 17.49 -0.25
N THR A 127 1.11 16.37 -0.10
CA THR A 127 -0.35 16.36 0.04
C THR A 127 -0.84 15.02 0.57
N PHE A 128 -1.95 15.04 1.32
CA PHE A 128 -2.70 13.84 1.70
C PHE A 128 -3.89 13.57 0.75
N ASP A 129 -4.05 14.36 -0.31
CA ASP A 129 -5.20 14.29 -1.20
C ASP A 129 -4.96 13.27 -2.32
N PHE A 130 -4.90 12.00 -1.95
CA PHE A 130 -4.83 10.85 -2.86
C PHE A 130 -5.68 9.70 -2.33
N ALA A 131 -6.16 8.87 -3.24
CA ALA A 131 -7.06 7.77 -2.90
C ALA A 131 -6.33 6.62 -2.20
N ARG A 132 -7.01 5.96 -1.26
CA ARG A 132 -6.52 4.79 -0.56
C ARG A 132 -7.58 3.71 -0.52
N LEU A 133 -7.10 2.48 -0.58
CA LEU A 133 -7.90 1.31 -0.25
C LEU A 133 -7.37 0.80 1.09
N LYS A 134 -8.19 0.96 2.12
CA LYS A 134 -7.88 0.53 3.48
C LYS A 134 -8.30 -0.92 3.66
N ILE A 135 -7.37 -1.74 4.16
CA ILE A 135 -7.60 -3.17 4.38
C ILE A 135 -7.56 -3.41 5.87
N GLY A 136 -8.70 -3.78 6.45
CA GLY A 136 -8.84 -3.94 7.89
C GLY A 136 -8.03 -5.11 8.43
N VAL A 137 -7.28 -4.85 9.50
CA VAL A 137 -6.54 -5.87 10.26
C VAL A 137 -6.94 -5.89 11.73
N GLY A 138 -7.79 -4.93 12.15
CA GLY A 138 -8.26 -4.78 13.52
C GLY A 138 -7.18 -4.27 14.46
N ARG A 139 -7.57 -4.09 15.71
CA ARG A 139 -6.67 -3.67 16.78
C ARG A 139 -6.28 -4.86 17.66
N PRO A 140 -5.17 -4.74 18.42
CA PRO A 140 -4.81 -5.79 19.39
C PRO A 140 -5.94 -6.04 20.39
N VAL A 141 -6.15 -7.30 20.72
CA VAL A 141 -7.11 -7.69 21.76
C VAL A 141 -6.55 -7.27 23.13
N LEU A 142 -7.39 -6.62 23.94
CA LEU A 142 -7.02 -6.20 25.29
C LEU A 142 -7.32 -7.30 26.30
N ASN A 143 -6.47 -7.45 27.33
CA ASN A 143 -6.72 -8.34 28.45
C ASN A 143 -7.69 -7.68 29.45
N GLU A 144 -8.00 -8.38 30.56
CA GLU A 144 -8.94 -7.87 31.56
C GLU A 144 -8.48 -6.56 32.22
N GLN A 145 -7.17 -6.27 32.21
CA GLN A 145 -6.61 -5.03 32.72
C GLN A 145 -6.54 -3.92 31.68
N GLY A 146 -7.11 -4.13 30.50
CA GLY A 146 -7.06 -3.15 29.42
C GLY A 146 -5.73 -3.08 28.69
N GLN A 147 -4.87 -4.11 28.84
CA GLN A 147 -3.55 -4.16 28.22
C GLN A 147 -3.58 -5.02 26.98
N GLY A 148 -2.84 -4.60 25.95
CA GLY A 148 -2.69 -5.35 24.71
C GLY A 148 -1.34 -5.12 24.10
N GLN A 149 -1.06 -5.83 23.01
CA GLN A 149 0.17 -5.66 22.25
C GLN A 149 0.25 -4.23 21.71
N PRO A 150 1.40 -3.54 21.82
CA PRO A 150 1.56 -2.22 21.21
C PRO A 150 1.25 -2.27 19.70
N VAL A 151 0.64 -1.22 19.17
CA VAL A 151 0.18 -1.18 17.77
C VAL A 151 1.32 -1.44 16.79
N ASP A 152 2.50 -0.83 17.00
CA ASP A 152 3.66 -1.02 16.14
C ASP A 152 4.11 -2.48 16.08
N LYS A 153 4.05 -3.21 17.18
CA LYS A 153 4.36 -4.64 17.22
C LYS A 153 3.23 -5.49 16.64
N PHE A 154 1.98 -5.08 16.86
CA PHE A 154 0.81 -5.82 16.36
C PHE A 154 0.82 -5.88 14.84
N VAL A 155 1.06 -4.74 14.15
CA VAL A 155 1.06 -4.70 12.69
C VAL A 155 2.25 -5.47 12.10
N LEU A 156 3.33 -5.66 12.86
CA LEU A 156 4.47 -6.47 12.45
C LEU A 156 4.34 -7.94 12.90
N SER A 157 3.24 -8.32 13.54
CA SER A 157 2.99 -9.72 13.89
C SER A 157 2.25 -10.44 12.77
N ARG A 158 2.37 -11.77 12.76
CA ARG A 158 1.76 -12.60 11.71
C ARG A 158 0.25 -12.61 11.83
N MET A 159 -0.39 -12.63 10.68
CA MET A 159 -1.84 -12.84 10.60
C MET A 159 -2.16 -14.28 11.00
N GLY A 160 -3.15 -14.42 11.87
CA GLY A 160 -3.65 -15.72 12.31
C GLY A 160 -4.65 -16.34 11.35
#